data_b4eb01e732c281680bb102746900fd39
#
_entry.id   b4eb01e732c281680bb102746900fd39
#
_cell.length_a   1.000
_cell.length_b   1.000
_cell.length_c   1.000
_cell.angle_alpha   90.00
_cell.angle_beta   90.00
_cell.angle_gamma   90.00
#
_symmetry.space_group_name_H-M   'P 1'
#
loop_
_entity.id
_entity.type
_entity.pdbx_description
1 polymer ?
#
loop_
_entity_poly.entity_id
_entity_poly.type
_entity_poly.pdbx_seq_one_letter_code
_entity_poly.pdbx_strand_id
1 'polypeptide(L)'
;MTRTLRLAALAPVMAGLAACTTLPSDRLPPAPAPAPVITLPPTTTVPSPVPAPLPTPAPVPAPVPVPAPPPPPALPPLPPAPPPPPAPPPVSAAEVRAVALRVLPPNISERSGWADDIATAFAALSIPAQTHKVCALAAVIEQESTWQADPPVANLSKIAKAELDKKRERFGIPKAVMDLALSKTSPDGRSYQQRLDRLRTERELSMLYEDMIREIPLGAQLAGGQNPVRTGGSTQVSVAFATEQMRDKPYPWRPAGTPREEVFKRRGGLYFGATMLLDYPVSYNRMLYRFADYNAGRYSSRNAAVQSLLTQLTGQKIDPDGDLLRYKAGEPVSPRTEPSQAWRALLALQAELGVNAAQIERDLKLEKRFEFETSPTYRRLYQLADKRGLKPPREQLPDIDLNSPKISRKLTTAWFAERCEMRYRVCLARDTVSPPVPAASDPRP
;
A
#
# COMPACT_ATOMS: atom_id res chain seq x y z
N MET A 1 18.54 -44.36 3.93
CA MET A 1 19.28 -43.10 4.25
C MET A 1 19.25 -42.07 3.10
N THR A 2 19.00 -42.45 1.84
CA THR A 2 19.07 -41.52 0.68
C THR A 2 17.82 -40.64 0.42
N ARG A 3 16.64 -40.99 0.97
CA ARG A 3 15.41 -40.21 0.78
C ARG A 3 15.28 -38.99 1.73
N THR A 4 15.81 -39.09 2.92
CA THR A 4 15.75 -38.00 3.93
C THR A 4 16.70 -36.84 3.62
N LEU A 5 17.87 -37.09 3.01
CA LEU A 5 18.81 -36.03 2.62
C LEU A 5 18.28 -35.16 1.46
N ARG A 6 17.47 -35.74 0.54
CA ARG A 6 16.91 -34.99 -0.60
C ARG A 6 15.79 -34.03 -0.21
N LEU A 7 15.05 -34.34 0.85
CA LEU A 7 13.98 -33.47 1.37
C LEU A 7 14.51 -32.27 2.19
N ALA A 8 15.62 -32.48 2.94
CA ALA A 8 16.24 -31.42 3.72
C ALA A 8 16.92 -30.34 2.84
N ALA A 9 17.33 -30.68 1.61
CA ALA A 9 17.96 -29.76 0.68
C ALA A 9 16.97 -28.84 -0.04
N LEU A 10 15.68 -29.23 -0.18
CA LEU A 10 14.66 -28.40 -0.81
C LEU A 10 14.07 -27.34 0.14
N ALA A 11 13.97 -27.61 1.44
CA ALA A 11 13.41 -26.68 2.40
C ALA A 11 14.16 -25.32 2.45
N PRO A 12 15.50 -25.27 2.49
CA PRO A 12 16.25 -24.01 2.45
C PRO A 12 16.21 -23.31 1.08
N VAL A 13 16.04 -24.04 -0.04
CA VAL A 13 15.85 -23.43 -1.37
C VAL A 13 14.57 -22.60 -1.43
N MET A 14 13.52 -23.05 -0.75
CA MET A 14 12.23 -22.35 -0.73
C MET A 14 12.25 -21.06 0.10
N ALA A 15 12.98 -21.01 1.20
CA ALA A 15 13.22 -19.78 1.95
C ALA A 15 13.95 -18.72 1.08
N GLY A 16 14.66 -19.17 0.04
CA GLY A 16 15.39 -18.35 -0.91
C GLY A 16 14.54 -17.49 -1.86
N LEU A 17 13.32 -17.89 -2.21
CA LEU A 17 12.48 -17.19 -3.18
C LEU A 17 11.54 -16.10 -2.59
N ALA A 18 11.38 -16.07 -1.27
CA ALA A 18 10.35 -15.27 -0.59
C ALA A 18 10.59 -13.75 -0.46
N ALA A 19 11.59 -13.14 -1.09
CA ALA A 19 11.97 -11.74 -0.84
C ALA A 19 11.97 -10.81 -2.05
N CYS A 20 11.35 -11.17 -3.17
CA CYS A 20 11.43 -10.32 -4.37
C CYS A 20 10.46 -9.12 -4.39
N THR A 21 9.57 -8.94 -3.43
CA THR A 21 8.47 -7.95 -3.58
C THR A 21 7.97 -7.30 -2.29
N THR A 22 8.73 -7.24 -1.21
CA THR A 22 8.35 -6.38 -0.11
C THR A 22 8.79 -4.95 -0.39
N LEU A 23 7.86 -4.03 -0.57
CA LEU A 23 8.06 -2.63 -0.24
C LEU A 23 8.53 -2.58 1.22
N PRO A 24 9.69 -2.05 1.52
CA PRO A 24 10.10 -1.87 2.90
C PRO A 24 9.41 -0.61 3.45
N SER A 25 8.31 -0.80 4.16
CA SER A 25 7.96 0.09 5.25
C SER A 25 8.87 -0.33 6.41
N ASP A 26 9.95 0.35 6.61
CA ASP A 26 10.91 0.31 7.71
C ASP A 26 12.34 -0.02 7.28
N ARG A 27 13.05 1.00 6.83
CA ARG A 27 14.47 1.17 7.11
C ARG A 27 14.74 2.61 7.49
N LEU A 28 14.72 2.88 8.76
CA LEU A 28 15.59 3.90 9.32
C LEU A 28 17.03 3.51 8.97
N PRO A 29 17.89 4.45 8.54
CA PRO A 29 19.30 4.18 8.38
C PRO A 29 19.86 3.71 9.73
N PRO A 30 20.83 2.77 9.76
CA PRO A 30 21.47 2.36 10.99
C PRO A 30 22.05 3.60 11.65
N ALA A 31 21.85 3.73 12.96
CA ALA A 31 22.48 4.75 13.77
C ALA A 31 23.99 4.76 13.50
N PRO A 32 24.64 5.93 13.38
CA PRO A 32 26.08 5.99 13.19
C PRO A 32 26.76 5.27 14.34
N ALA A 33 27.77 4.46 14.01
CA ALA A 33 28.58 3.74 14.98
C ALA A 33 29.13 4.73 16.02
N PRO A 34 29.17 4.37 17.31
CA PRO A 34 29.77 5.22 18.33
C PRO A 34 31.25 5.48 17.98
N ALA A 35 31.65 6.73 18.06
CA ALA A 35 33.01 7.15 17.85
C ALA A 35 33.95 6.39 18.81
N PRO A 36 35.19 6.06 18.40
CA PRO A 36 36.13 5.35 19.25
C PRO A 36 36.42 6.17 20.51
N VAL A 37 36.28 5.52 21.67
CA VAL A 37 36.62 6.09 22.96
C VAL A 37 38.16 6.20 23.01
N ILE A 38 38.66 7.43 22.98
CA ILE A 38 40.08 7.71 23.23
C ILE A 38 40.31 7.55 24.72
N THR A 39 40.97 6.46 25.10
CA THR A 39 41.49 6.24 26.47
C THR A 39 42.70 7.13 26.69
N LEU A 40 42.54 8.14 27.54
CA LEU A 40 43.65 8.93 28.07
C LEU A 40 44.43 8.11 29.12
N PRO A 41 45.79 8.25 29.21
CA PRO A 41 46.57 7.54 30.19
C PRO A 41 46.29 8.04 31.61
N PRO A 42 46.50 7.20 32.64
CA PRO A 42 46.19 7.56 34.03
C PRO A 42 47.07 8.69 34.54
N THR A 43 46.41 9.76 34.97
CA THR A 43 47.06 10.90 35.65
C THR A 43 47.34 10.51 37.11
N THR A 44 48.57 10.60 37.50
CA THR A 44 49.07 10.38 38.89
C THR A 44 48.42 11.41 39.81
N THR A 45 47.63 10.95 40.77
CA THR A 45 47.02 11.83 41.79
C THR A 45 48.05 12.17 42.86
N VAL A 46 48.34 13.49 42.97
CA VAL A 46 48.99 14.09 44.14
C VAL A 46 47.88 14.46 45.14
N PRO A 47 47.98 14.11 46.41
CA PRO A 47 46.91 14.45 47.39
C PRO A 47 46.92 15.95 47.71
N SER A 48 45.81 16.58 47.41
CA SER A 48 45.53 17.99 47.84
C SER A 48 45.08 18.04 49.32
N PRO A 49 45.42 19.09 50.02
CA PRO A 49 45.05 19.25 51.45
C PRO A 49 43.52 19.46 51.57
N VAL A 50 42.97 18.88 52.64
CA VAL A 50 41.53 18.95 53.02
C VAL A 50 41.15 20.42 53.32
N PRO A 51 40.16 21.02 52.63
CA PRO A 51 39.64 22.33 52.98
C PRO A 51 38.73 22.26 54.22
N ALA A 52 38.80 23.28 55.08
CA ALA A 52 37.97 23.45 56.25
C ALA A 52 36.47 23.52 55.86
N PRO A 53 35.53 23.09 56.75
CA PRO A 53 34.11 23.11 56.45
C PRO A 53 33.61 24.57 56.30
N LEU A 54 32.95 24.81 55.12
CA LEU A 54 32.25 26.05 54.86
C LEU A 54 31.00 26.14 55.74
N PRO A 55 30.60 27.36 56.16
CA PRO A 55 29.37 27.58 56.95
C PRO A 55 28.14 27.17 56.11
N THR A 56 27.21 26.46 56.75
CA THR A 56 25.94 26.01 56.19
C THR A 56 25.15 27.21 55.65
N PRO A 57 24.74 27.25 54.38
CA PRO A 57 23.90 28.33 53.86
C PRO A 57 22.52 28.26 54.52
N ALA A 58 21.97 29.44 54.85
CA ALA A 58 20.61 29.57 55.36
C ALA A 58 19.59 28.95 54.39
N PRO A 59 18.47 28.39 54.88
CA PRO A 59 17.46 27.80 54.04
C PRO A 59 16.87 28.84 53.07
N VAL A 60 17.01 28.57 51.79
CA VAL A 60 16.37 29.35 50.72
C VAL A 60 14.86 29.16 50.86
N PRO A 61 14.03 30.23 50.92
CA PRO A 61 12.59 30.08 50.96
C PRO A 61 12.10 29.33 49.74
N ALA A 62 11.23 28.34 49.95
CA ALA A 62 10.63 27.55 48.88
C ALA A 62 9.97 28.46 47.83
N PRO A 63 10.15 28.21 46.52
CA PRO A 63 9.50 28.99 45.48
C PRO A 63 7.99 28.89 45.65
N VAL A 64 7.34 30.04 45.68
CA VAL A 64 5.88 30.16 45.73
C VAL A 64 5.33 29.47 44.46
N PRO A 65 4.34 28.54 44.58
CA PRO A 65 3.76 27.89 43.41
C PRO A 65 3.16 28.96 42.48
N VAL A 66 3.70 29.08 41.28
CA VAL A 66 3.07 29.90 40.23
C VAL A 66 1.76 29.20 39.85
N PRO A 67 0.60 29.90 39.89
CA PRO A 67 -0.66 29.31 39.46
C PRO A 67 -0.52 28.77 38.02
N ALA A 68 -0.94 27.54 37.79
CA ALA A 68 -0.95 26.96 36.45
C ALA A 68 -1.81 27.86 35.52
N PRO A 69 -1.37 28.11 34.27
CA PRO A 69 -2.17 28.89 33.33
C PRO A 69 -3.54 28.22 33.14
N PRO A 70 -4.62 28.99 32.97
CA PRO A 70 -5.94 28.44 32.78
C PRO A 70 -5.96 27.51 31.54
N PRO A 71 -6.71 26.39 31.57
CA PRO A 71 -6.82 25.51 30.43
C PRO A 71 -7.35 26.26 29.22
N PRO A 72 -6.88 25.97 28.00
CA PRO A 72 -7.38 26.61 26.79
C PRO A 72 -8.90 26.39 26.65
N PRO A 73 -9.66 27.40 26.15
CA PRO A 73 -11.10 27.28 26.00
C PRO A 73 -11.47 26.07 25.15
N ALA A 74 -12.40 25.23 25.63
CA ALA A 74 -12.86 24.04 24.97
C ALA A 74 -13.40 24.34 23.56
N LEU A 75 -13.20 23.38 22.63
CA LEU A 75 -13.82 23.46 21.31
C LEU A 75 -15.34 23.25 21.44
N PRO A 76 -16.18 23.88 20.57
CA PRO A 76 -17.62 23.69 20.57
C PRO A 76 -17.99 22.22 20.32
N PRO A 77 -19.20 21.76 20.70
CA PRO A 77 -19.69 20.41 20.42
C PRO A 77 -19.62 20.09 18.94
N LEU A 78 -19.30 18.81 18.61
CA LEU A 78 -19.33 18.34 17.23
C LEU A 78 -20.77 18.23 16.74
N PRO A 79 -21.14 18.73 15.54
CA PRO A 79 -22.42 18.44 14.93
C PRO A 79 -22.57 16.93 14.69
N PRO A 80 -23.81 16.39 14.60
CA PRO A 80 -24.06 14.99 14.27
C PRO A 80 -23.35 14.57 12.97
N ALA A 81 -22.92 13.33 12.89
CA ALA A 81 -22.42 12.78 11.63
C ALA A 81 -23.58 12.70 10.59
N PRO A 82 -23.34 13.04 9.32
CA PRO A 82 -24.35 12.90 8.28
C PRO A 82 -24.79 11.42 8.15
N PRO A 83 -26.07 11.16 7.83
CA PRO A 83 -26.55 9.80 7.58
C PRO A 83 -25.80 9.16 6.40
N PRO A 84 -25.65 7.81 6.37
CA PRO A 84 -25.07 7.13 5.24
C PRO A 84 -25.88 7.37 3.97
N PRO A 85 -25.25 7.55 2.80
CA PRO A 85 -25.96 7.74 1.54
C PRO A 85 -26.81 6.51 1.20
N PRO A 86 -27.96 6.69 0.50
CA PRO A 86 -28.79 5.59 0.05
C PRO A 86 -28.01 4.66 -0.89
N ALA A 87 -28.41 3.37 -0.92
CA ALA A 87 -27.81 2.40 -1.82
C ALA A 87 -27.96 2.84 -3.29
N PRO A 88 -26.90 2.79 -4.10
CA PRO A 88 -26.99 3.16 -5.50
C PRO A 88 -27.93 2.21 -6.27
N PRO A 89 -28.62 2.72 -7.33
CA PRO A 89 -29.45 1.89 -8.18
C PRO A 89 -28.62 0.81 -8.90
N PRO A 90 -29.26 -0.29 -9.35
CA PRO A 90 -28.59 -1.34 -10.13
C PRO A 90 -27.88 -0.75 -11.36
N VAL A 91 -26.66 -1.18 -11.61
CA VAL A 91 -25.84 -0.70 -12.72
C VAL A 91 -26.06 -1.58 -13.95
N SER A 92 -26.43 -0.95 -15.08
CA SER A 92 -26.58 -1.65 -16.37
C SER A 92 -25.20 -2.00 -16.95
N ALA A 93 -24.90 -3.29 -17.05
CA ALA A 93 -23.67 -3.77 -17.69
C ALA A 93 -23.60 -3.32 -19.18
N ALA A 94 -24.74 -3.27 -19.87
CA ALA A 94 -24.81 -2.81 -21.26
C ALA A 94 -24.37 -1.35 -21.42
N GLU A 95 -24.83 -0.48 -20.51
CA GLU A 95 -24.43 0.94 -20.51
C GLU A 95 -22.94 1.11 -20.23
N VAL A 96 -22.40 0.39 -19.22
CA VAL A 96 -20.97 0.40 -18.91
C VAL A 96 -20.16 -0.06 -20.12
N ARG A 97 -20.59 -1.15 -20.78
CA ARG A 97 -19.94 -1.67 -21.99
C ARG A 97 -19.94 -0.61 -23.11
N ALA A 98 -21.06 0.05 -23.34
CA ALA A 98 -21.16 1.10 -24.36
C ALA A 98 -20.20 2.27 -24.06
N VAL A 99 -20.12 2.72 -22.81
CA VAL A 99 -19.13 3.72 -22.37
C VAL A 99 -17.72 3.21 -22.62
N ALA A 100 -17.38 1.99 -22.18
CA ALA A 100 -16.05 1.42 -22.36
C ALA A 100 -15.65 1.37 -23.85
N LEU A 101 -16.53 0.92 -24.74
CA LEU A 101 -16.26 0.88 -26.17
C LEU A 101 -16.08 2.26 -26.81
N ARG A 102 -16.62 3.34 -26.26
CA ARG A 102 -16.35 4.69 -26.75
C ARG A 102 -14.95 5.18 -26.37
N VAL A 103 -14.52 4.92 -25.13
CA VAL A 103 -13.33 5.57 -24.54
C VAL A 103 -12.06 4.74 -24.52
N LEU A 104 -12.14 3.39 -24.64
CA LEU A 104 -10.96 2.54 -24.69
C LEU A 104 -10.15 2.80 -25.96
N PRO A 105 -8.81 2.70 -25.90
CA PRO A 105 -7.95 2.88 -27.08
C PRO A 105 -8.38 1.92 -28.21
N PRO A 106 -8.42 2.38 -29.46
CA PRO A 106 -8.91 1.57 -30.59
C PRO A 106 -8.03 0.37 -30.90
N ASN A 107 -6.72 0.48 -30.63
CA ASN A 107 -5.71 -0.47 -31.09
C ASN A 107 -5.22 -1.45 -29.99
N ILE A 108 -5.93 -1.58 -28.87
CA ILE A 108 -5.59 -2.58 -27.85
C ILE A 108 -6.07 -3.96 -28.27
N SER A 109 -5.28 -4.99 -27.97
CA SER A 109 -5.69 -6.38 -28.17
C SER A 109 -6.93 -6.70 -27.33
N GLU A 110 -7.83 -7.51 -27.88
CA GLU A 110 -9.06 -7.94 -27.19
C GLU A 110 -9.94 -6.81 -26.64
N ARG A 111 -10.04 -5.69 -27.33
CA ARG A 111 -10.75 -4.48 -26.91
C ARG A 111 -12.20 -4.77 -26.46
N SER A 112 -12.93 -5.60 -27.20
CA SER A 112 -14.28 -6.04 -26.81
C SER A 112 -14.27 -6.81 -25.50
N GLY A 113 -13.33 -7.74 -25.33
CA GLY A 113 -13.20 -8.52 -24.09
C GLY A 113 -12.84 -7.66 -22.87
N TRP A 114 -12.02 -6.61 -23.03
CA TRP A 114 -11.80 -5.61 -21.97
C TRP A 114 -13.08 -4.87 -21.62
N ALA A 115 -13.87 -4.47 -22.61
CA ALA A 115 -15.13 -3.77 -22.38
C ALA A 115 -16.17 -4.67 -21.67
N ASP A 116 -16.23 -5.96 -22.02
CA ASP A 116 -17.10 -6.96 -21.41
C ASP A 116 -16.72 -7.21 -19.94
N ASP A 117 -15.42 -7.35 -19.67
CA ASP A 117 -14.91 -7.55 -18.31
C ASP A 117 -15.12 -6.28 -17.42
N ILE A 118 -14.93 -5.07 -17.97
CA ILE A 118 -15.25 -3.80 -17.29
C ILE A 118 -16.73 -3.72 -16.94
N ALA A 119 -17.60 -4.05 -17.88
CA ALA A 119 -19.04 -4.04 -17.69
C ALA A 119 -19.47 -4.99 -16.56
N THR A 120 -18.96 -6.22 -16.57
CA THR A 120 -19.24 -7.23 -15.55
C THR A 120 -18.72 -6.79 -14.17
N ALA A 121 -17.51 -6.28 -14.11
CA ALA A 121 -16.90 -5.81 -12.85
C ALA A 121 -17.70 -4.62 -12.26
N PHE A 122 -18.06 -3.63 -13.07
CA PHE A 122 -18.79 -2.44 -12.60
C PHE A 122 -20.19 -2.81 -12.13
N ALA A 123 -20.89 -3.68 -12.85
CA ALA A 123 -22.21 -4.17 -12.42
C ALA A 123 -22.13 -4.89 -11.06
N ALA A 124 -21.16 -5.80 -10.91
CA ALA A 124 -20.97 -6.54 -9.66
C ALA A 124 -20.56 -5.64 -8.47
N LEU A 125 -19.81 -4.58 -8.71
CA LEU A 125 -19.34 -3.61 -7.70
C LEU A 125 -20.31 -2.43 -7.53
N SER A 126 -21.45 -2.41 -8.24
CA SER A 126 -22.38 -1.26 -8.24
C SER A 126 -21.71 0.07 -8.59
N ILE A 127 -20.67 0.04 -9.45
CA ILE A 127 -19.97 1.24 -9.92
C ILE A 127 -20.76 1.82 -11.10
N PRO A 128 -21.28 3.07 -11.01
CA PRO A 128 -22.08 3.67 -12.07
C PRO A 128 -21.39 3.74 -13.44
N ALA A 129 -22.18 3.62 -14.53
CA ALA A 129 -21.75 3.72 -15.92
C ALA A 129 -21.33 5.15 -16.31
N GLN A 130 -20.34 5.70 -15.67
CA GLN A 130 -19.85 7.06 -15.87
C GLN A 130 -18.50 7.05 -16.58
N THR A 131 -18.34 7.85 -17.63
CA THR A 131 -17.10 7.94 -18.42
C THR A 131 -15.87 8.13 -17.55
N HIS A 132 -15.92 9.04 -16.57
CA HIS A 132 -14.78 9.30 -15.70
C HIS A 132 -14.35 8.09 -14.86
N LYS A 133 -15.27 7.21 -14.45
CA LYS A 133 -14.94 5.99 -13.71
C LYS A 133 -14.31 4.93 -14.60
N VAL A 134 -14.85 4.73 -15.80
CA VAL A 134 -14.26 3.84 -16.80
C VAL A 134 -12.84 4.32 -17.17
N CYS A 135 -12.69 5.62 -17.43
CA CYS A 135 -11.40 6.21 -17.75
C CYS A 135 -10.40 6.15 -16.61
N ALA A 136 -10.83 6.22 -15.35
CA ALA A 136 -9.94 6.05 -14.21
C ALA A 136 -9.34 4.64 -14.15
N LEU A 137 -10.18 3.61 -14.31
CA LEU A 137 -9.68 2.22 -14.37
C LEU A 137 -8.79 1.99 -15.59
N ALA A 138 -9.19 2.48 -16.77
CA ALA A 138 -8.43 2.41 -18.00
C ALA A 138 -7.02 3.03 -17.85
N ALA A 139 -6.92 4.17 -17.17
CA ALA A 139 -5.67 4.85 -16.91
C ALA A 139 -4.69 4.02 -16.07
N VAL A 140 -5.19 3.31 -15.06
CA VAL A 140 -4.39 2.41 -14.23
C VAL A 140 -3.95 1.20 -15.05
N ILE A 141 -4.85 0.53 -15.81
CA ILE A 141 -4.49 -0.61 -16.65
C ILE A 141 -3.42 -0.22 -17.67
N GLU A 142 -3.56 0.93 -18.31
CA GLU A 142 -2.57 1.41 -19.27
C GLU A 142 -1.24 1.78 -18.61
N GLN A 143 -1.26 2.32 -17.38
CA GLN A 143 -0.05 2.67 -16.63
C GLN A 143 0.72 1.42 -16.20
N GLU A 144 0.02 0.39 -15.68
CA GLU A 144 0.63 -0.78 -15.07
C GLU A 144 1.04 -1.85 -16.08
N SER A 145 0.23 -2.05 -17.12
CA SER A 145 0.41 -3.20 -18.02
C SER A 145 0.36 -2.90 -19.50
N THR A 146 0.01 -1.67 -19.89
CA THR A 146 -0.27 -1.34 -21.30
C THR A 146 -1.27 -2.36 -21.90
N TRP A 147 -2.38 -2.62 -21.19
CA TRP A 147 -3.45 -3.52 -21.58
C TRP A 147 -3.04 -5.00 -21.72
N GLN A 148 -2.07 -5.45 -20.94
CA GLN A 148 -1.67 -6.85 -20.88
C GLN A 148 -2.15 -7.48 -19.57
N ALA A 149 -2.79 -8.67 -19.66
CA ALA A 149 -3.26 -9.41 -18.48
C ALA A 149 -2.09 -9.93 -17.63
N ASP A 150 -0.99 -10.30 -18.27
CA ASP A 150 0.23 -10.83 -17.66
C ASP A 150 1.44 -10.14 -18.30
N PRO A 151 1.76 -8.89 -17.90
CA PRO A 151 2.79 -8.09 -18.54
C PRO A 151 4.19 -8.67 -18.31
N PRO A 152 5.07 -8.65 -19.32
CA PRO A 152 6.44 -9.10 -19.18
C PRO A 152 7.25 -8.12 -18.30
N VAL A 153 8.13 -8.66 -17.48
CA VAL A 153 9.06 -7.90 -16.63
C VAL A 153 10.47 -8.02 -17.22
N ALA A 154 11.06 -6.87 -17.53
CA ALA A 154 12.42 -6.84 -18.07
C ALA A 154 13.42 -7.49 -17.11
N ASN A 155 14.28 -8.38 -17.65
CA ASN A 155 15.33 -9.05 -16.89
C ASN A 155 14.85 -9.88 -15.68
N LEU A 156 13.59 -10.33 -15.64
CA LEU A 156 13.02 -11.05 -14.50
C LEU A 156 13.83 -12.31 -14.13
N SER A 157 14.27 -13.10 -15.11
CA SER A 157 15.13 -14.26 -14.88
C SER A 157 16.43 -13.88 -14.14
N LYS A 158 17.10 -12.82 -14.59
CA LYS A 158 18.34 -12.33 -13.95
C LYS A 158 18.09 -11.84 -12.51
N ILE A 159 17.01 -11.11 -12.30
CA ILE A 159 16.60 -10.61 -10.97
C ILE A 159 16.29 -11.79 -10.04
N ALA A 160 15.48 -12.76 -10.49
CA ALA A 160 15.10 -13.91 -9.69
C ALA A 160 16.31 -14.78 -9.30
N LYS A 161 17.26 -15.00 -10.21
CA LYS A 161 18.51 -15.72 -9.94
C LYS A 161 19.37 -14.99 -8.91
N ALA A 162 19.57 -13.69 -9.07
CA ALA A 162 20.36 -12.88 -8.13
C ALA A 162 19.75 -12.89 -6.72
N GLU A 163 18.44 -12.82 -6.60
CA GLU A 163 17.76 -12.93 -5.31
C GLU A 163 17.84 -14.35 -4.72
N LEU A 164 17.77 -15.38 -5.55
CA LEU A 164 17.98 -16.76 -5.13
C LEU A 164 19.41 -16.99 -4.59
N ASP A 165 20.42 -16.46 -5.29
CA ASP A 165 21.82 -16.55 -4.86
C ASP A 165 22.09 -15.82 -3.55
N LYS A 166 21.60 -14.60 -3.38
CA LYS A 166 21.71 -13.86 -2.10
C LYS A 166 21.13 -14.66 -0.94
N LYS A 167 20.02 -15.35 -1.15
CA LYS A 167 19.41 -16.16 -0.11
C LYS A 167 20.14 -17.46 0.13
N ARG A 168 20.60 -18.12 -0.93
CA ARG A 168 21.50 -19.27 -0.83
C ARG A 168 22.69 -18.94 0.08
N GLU A 169 23.35 -17.81 -0.16
CA GLU A 169 24.48 -17.34 0.65
C GLU A 169 24.09 -17.05 2.10
N ARG A 170 22.97 -16.32 2.29
CA ARG A 170 22.45 -15.97 3.63
C ARG A 170 22.18 -17.20 4.50
N PHE A 171 21.72 -18.30 3.89
CA PHE A 171 21.43 -19.55 4.60
C PHE A 171 22.58 -20.56 4.56
N GLY A 172 23.74 -20.19 4.02
CA GLY A 172 24.91 -21.07 3.94
C GLY A 172 24.71 -22.30 3.07
N ILE A 173 23.82 -22.26 2.05
CA ILE A 173 23.52 -23.41 1.19
C ILE A 173 24.62 -23.54 0.13
N PRO A 174 25.33 -24.69 0.03
CA PRO A 174 26.31 -24.91 -1.01
C PRO A 174 25.68 -24.82 -2.41
N LYS A 175 26.42 -24.22 -3.36
CA LYS A 175 25.94 -24.04 -4.74
C LYS A 175 25.53 -25.38 -5.38
N ALA A 176 26.31 -26.43 -5.18
CA ALA A 176 26.02 -27.77 -5.72
C ALA A 176 24.66 -28.33 -5.23
N VAL A 177 24.27 -28.05 -3.98
CA VAL A 177 22.96 -28.46 -3.44
C VAL A 177 21.83 -27.70 -4.14
N MET A 178 22.02 -26.40 -4.37
CA MET A 178 21.06 -25.57 -5.09
C MET A 178 20.92 -26.04 -6.55
N ASP A 179 22.04 -26.25 -7.24
CA ASP A 179 22.07 -26.71 -8.63
C ASP A 179 21.35 -28.08 -8.78
N LEU A 180 21.58 -29.00 -7.83
CA LEU A 180 20.88 -30.29 -7.79
C LEU A 180 19.36 -30.12 -7.59
N ALA A 181 18.95 -29.21 -6.72
CA ALA A 181 17.53 -28.93 -6.49
C ALA A 181 16.87 -28.33 -7.75
N LEU A 182 17.55 -27.41 -8.42
CA LEU A 182 17.06 -26.76 -9.65
C LEU A 182 17.10 -27.69 -10.88
N SER A 183 17.93 -28.73 -10.90
CA SER A 183 17.95 -29.73 -11.98
C SER A 183 16.75 -30.67 -11.98
N LYS A 184 15.98 -30.69 -10.88
CA LYS A 184 14.79 -31.55 -10.76
C LYS A 184 13.73 -31.15 -11.81
N THR A 185 13.06 -32.14 -12.38
CA THR A 185 11.95 -31.97 -13.33
C THR A 185 10.72 -31.43 -12.57
N SER A 186 10.15 -30.34 -13.06
CA SER A 186 8.92 -29.76 -12.56
C SER A 186 7.67 -30.36 -13.25
N PRO A 187 6.44 -30.07 -12.76
CA PRO A 187 5.21 -30.63 -13.31
C PRO A 187 4.97 -30.38 -14.81
N ASP A 188 5.60 -29.34 -15.38
CA ASP A 188 5.48 -29.03 -16.82
C ASP A 188 6.51 -29.74 -17.71
N GLY A 189 7.28 -30.71 -17.17
CA GLY A 189 8.27 -31.49 -17.85
C GLY A 189 9.64 -30.86 -18.05
N ARG A 190 9.81 -29.57 -17.70
CA ARG A 190 11.09 -28.85 -17.73
C ARG A 190 11.75 -28.89 -16.34
N SER A 191 13.08 -28.74 -16.28
CA SER A 191 13.73 -28.56 -15.00
C SER A 191 13.37 -27.17 -14.40
N TYR A 192 13.44 -27.05 -13.07
CA TYR A 192 13.27 -25.75 -12.41
C TYR A 192 14.29 -24.73 -12.89
N GLN A 193 15.53 -25.16 -13.19
CA GLN A 193 16.56 -24.29 -13.80
C GLN A 193 16.12 -23.75 -15.16
N GLN A 194 15.59 -24.64 -16.05
CA GLN A 194 15.11 -24.22 -17.37
C GLN A 194 13.94 -23.23 -17.27
N ARG A 195 13.04 -23.41 -16.30
CA ARG A 195 11.95 -22.47 -16.06
C ARG A 195 12.47 -21.14 -15.54
N LEU A 196 13.41 -21.17 -14.59
CA LEU A 196 14.05 -19.95 -14.02
C LEU A 196 14.79 -19.17 -15.10
N ASP A 197 15.47 -19.86 -16.03
CA ASP A 197 16.20 -19.26 -17.17
C ASP A 197 15.27 -18.51 -18.15
N ARG A 198 14.04 -18.98 -18.29
CA ARG A 198 13.05 -18.48 -19.25
C ARG A 198 11.98 -17.59 -18.67
N LEU A 199 12.09 -17.20 -17.39
CA LEU A 199 11.10 -16.33 -16.74
C LEU A 199 10.94 -15.01 -17.47
N ARG A 200 9.70 -14.70 -17.80
CA ARG A 200 9.30 -13.44 -18.45
C ARG A 200 8.27 -12.66 -17.64
N THR A 201 7.36 -13.35 -16.94
CA THR A 201 6.24 -12.72 -16.25
C THR A 201 6.20 -13.09 -14.75
N GLU A 202 5.54 -12.25 -13.96
CA GLU A 202 5.33 -12.51 -12.54
C GLU A 202 4.47 -13.75 -12.30
N ARG A 203 3.54 -14.03 -13.21
CA ARG A 203 2.75 -15.27 -13.18
C ARG A 203 3.65 -16.50 -13.26
N GLU A 204 4.58 -16.52 -14.22
CA GLU A 204 5.52 -17.65 -14.40
C GLU A 204 6.38 -17.85 -13.15
N LEU A 205 6.88 -16.75 -12.54
CA LEU A 205 7.65 -16.82 -11.30
C LEU A 205 6.79 -17.34 -10.14
N SER A 206 5.55 -16.85 -10.03
CA SER A 206 4.60 -17.30 -9.01
C SER A 206 4.29 -18.79 -9.14
N MET A 207 4.01 -19.28 -10.37
CA MET A 207 3.75 -20.70 -10.63
C MET A 207 4.97 -21.58 -10.34
N LEU A 208 6.16 -21.15 -10.76
CA LEU A 208 7.41 -21.86 -10.46
C LEU A 208 7.57 -22.05 -8.93
N TYR A 209 7.31 -21.01 -8.15
CA TYR A 209 7.38 -21.06 -6.69
C TYR A 209 6.34 -22.03 -6.09
N GLU A 210 5.07 -21.95 -6.54
CA GLU A 210 4.00 -22.82 -6.05
C GLU A 210 4.28 -24.29 -6.35
N ASP A 211 4.80 -24.61 -7.55
CA ASP A 211 5.17 -25.97 -7.92
C ASP A 211 6.30 -26.50 -7.04
N MET A 212 7.33 -25.69 -6.79
CA MET A 212 8.42 -26.07 -5.89
C MET A 212 7.91 -26.36 -4.46
N ILE A 213 6.99 -25.54 -3.93
CA ILE A 213 6.42 -25.74 -2.59
C ILE A 213 5.63 -27.03 -2.50
N ARG A 214 4.83 -27.39 -3.53
CA ARG A 214 4.01 -28.61 -3.54
C ARG A 214 4.83 -29.89 -3.48
N GLU A 215 6.10 -29.84 -3.89
CA GLU A 215 6.99 -30.99 -3.80
C GLU A 215 7.57 -31.25 -2.40
N ILE A 216 7.43 -30.30 -1.49
CA ILE A 216 7.88 -30.41 -0.10
C ILE A 216 6.68 -30.89 0.74
N PRO A 217 6.79 -32.01 1.48
CA PRO A 217 5.75 -32.41 2.43
C PRO A 217 5.45 -31.26 3.40
N LEU A 218 4.17 -30.91 3.57
CA LEU A 218 3.71 -29.75 4.32
C LEU A 218 4.24 -28.39 3.80
N GLY A 219 4.79 -28.33 2.58
CA GLY A 219 5.37 -27.12 2.01
C GLY A 219 4.39 -25.95 1.94
N ALA A 220 3.14 -26.23 1.59
CA ALA A 220 2.08 -25.21 1.54
C ALA A 220 1.82 -24.56 2.89
N GLN A 221 1.87 -25.33 3.99
CA GLN A 221 1.69 -24.81 5.37
C GLN A 221 2.93 -24.04 5.85
N LEU A 222 4.12 -24.50 5.47
CA LEU A 222 5.38 -23.93 5.96
C LEU A 222 5.85 -22.72 5.14
N ALA A 223 5.55 -22.66 3.85
CA ALA A 223 6.09 -21.68 2.92
C ALA A 223 5.07 -21.07 1.95
N GLY A 224 3.81 -21.50 1.92
CA GLY A 224 2.78 -21.01 0.99
C GLY A 224 2.52 -19.51 1.08
N GLY A 225 2.62 -18.92 2.26
CA GLY A 225 2.52 -17.48 2.49
C GLY A 225 3.75 -16.66 2.06
N GLN A 226 4.84 -17.32 1.67
CA GLN A 226 6.14 -16.69 1.36
C GLN A 226 6.40 -16.54 -0.14
N ASN A 227 5.39 -16.76 -1.00
CA ASN A 227 5.54 -16.55 -2.44
C ASN A 227 6.08 -15.13 -2.70
N PRO A 228 7.20 -15.00 -3.47
CA PRO A 228 7.82 -13.70 -3.70
C PRO A 228 6.94 -12.74 -4.50
N VAL A 229 6.01 -13.26 -5.30
CA VAL A 229 5.09 -12.45 -6.09
C VAL A 229 3.91 -12.03 -5.22
N ARG A 230 3.92 -10.76 -4.81
CA ARG A 230 2.91 -10.17 -3.93
C ARG A 230 1.82 -9.41 -4.69
N THR A 231 2.16 -8.88 -5.87
CA THR A 231 1.27 -8.14 -6.76
C THR A 231 1.32 -8.75 -8.13
N GLY A 232 0.35 -8.45 -9.00
CA GLY A 232 0.40 -8.91 -10.39
C GLY A 232 -0.83 -8.55 -11.20
N GLY A 233 -0.88 -9.08 -12.41
CA GLY A 233 -1.97 -8.87 -13.35
C GLY A 233 -1.97 -7.48 -14.00
N SER A 234 -3.03 -7.20 -14.75
CA SER A 234 -3.16 -5.97 -15.56
C SER A 234 -3.14 -4.68 -14.76
N THR A 235 -3.42 -4.73 -13.48
CA THR A 235 -3.49 -3.58 -12.59
C THR A 235 -2.48 -3.65 -11.45
N GLN A 236 -1.58 -4.63 -11.45
CA GLN A 236 -0.58 -4.85 -10.40
C GLN A 236 -1.16 -4.87 -8.98
N VAL A 237 -2.35 -5.45 -8.83
CA VAL A 237 -3.05 -5.49 -7.55
C VAL A 237 -2.44 -6.54 -6.61
N SER A 238 -2.53 -6.27 -5.30
CA SER A 238 -2.06 -7.18 -4.26
C SER A 238 -2.85 -8.50 -4.24
N VAL A 239 -2.13 -9.64 -4.18
CA VAL A 239 -2.75 -10.97 -4.01
C VAL A 239 -3.45 -11.10 -2.66
N ALA A 240 -2.91 -10.48 -1.60
CA ALA A 240 -3.55 -10.45 -0.28
C ALA A 240 -4.90 -9.72 -0.34
N PHE A 241 -4.93 -8.53 -0.97
CA PHE A 241 -6.16 -7.77 -1.21
C PHE A 241 -7.18 -8.57 -2.03
N ALA A 242 -6.75 -9.22 -3.12
CA ALA A 242 -7.63 -10.07 -3.94
C ALA A 242 -8.23 -11.23 -3.13
N THR A 243 -7.44 -11.84 -2.25
CA THR A 243 -7.88 -12.94 -1.38
C THR A 243 -8.95 -12.45 -0.40
N GLU A 244 -8.75 -11.31 0.24
CA GLU A 244 -9.72 -10.67 1.13
C GLU A 244 -11.00 -10.32 0.38
N GLN A 245 -10.90 -9.69 -0.80
CA GLN A 245 -12.06 -9.30 -1.58
C GLN A 245 -12.91 -10.51 -2.04
N MET A 246 -12.29 -11.63 -2.45
CA MET A 246 -13.02 -12.84 -2.81
C MET A 246 -13.69 -13.53 -1.63
N ARG A 247 -13.19 -13.33 -0.41
CA ARG A 247 -13.83 -13.81 0.82
C ARG A 247 -15.04 -12.94 1.20
N ASP A 248 -14.90 -11.62 1.08
CA ASP A 248 -15.84 -10.65 1.65
C ASP A 248 -16.92 -10.19 0.67
N LYS A 249 -16.71 -10.37 -0.65
CA LYS A 249 -17.64 -9.94 -1.69
C LYS A 249 -17.86 -11.00 -2.77
N PRO A 250 -19.05 -11.08 -3.39
CA PRO A 250 -19.29 -11.97 -4.50
C PRO A 250 -18.38 -11.64 -5.68
N TYR A 251 -17.58 -12.63 -6.11
CA TYR A 251 -16.80 -12.52 -7.33
C TYR A 251 -17.69 -12.88 -8.52
N PRO A 252 -17.81 -12.04 -9.58
CA PRO A 252 -18.84 -12.18 -10.60
C PRO A 252 -18.62 -13.34 -11.57
N TRP A 253 -17.46 -13.95 -11.57
CA TRP A 253 -17.16 -15.11 -12.40
C TRP A 253 -16.93 -16.35 -11.53
N ARG A 254 -17.23 -17.54 -12.11
CA ARG A 254 -16.80 -18.78 -11.47
C ARG A 254 -15.26 -18.81 -11.47
N PRO A 255 -14.62 -18.83 -10.31
CA PRO A 255 -13.16 -18.87 -10.25
C PRO A 255 -12.68 -20.22 -10.79
N ALA A 256 -11.66 -20.20 -11.64
CA ALA A 256 -11.03 -21.41 -12.19
C ALA A 256 -9.79 -21.82 -11.37
N GLY A 257 -9.63 -21.27 -10.16
CA GLY A 257 -8.49 -21.53 -9.29
C GLY A 257 -8.49 -20.64 -8.06
N THR A 258 -7.32 -20.39 -7.52
CA THR A 258 -7.10 -19.56 -6.34
C THR A 258 -7.25 -18.05 -6.64
N PRO A 259 -7.46 -17.18 -5.63
CA PRO A 259 -7.42 -15.73 -5.83
C PRO A 259 -6.14 -15.25 -6.50
N ARG A 260 -4.99 -15.86 -6.18
CA ARG A 260 -3.70 -15.61 -6.82
C ARG A 260 -3.74 -15.86 -8.33
N GLU A 261 -4.32 -16.96 -8.77
CA GLU A 261 -4.44 -17.27 -10.20
C GLU A 261 -5.40 -16.34 -10.92
N GLU A 262 -6.48 -15.90 -10.24
CA GLU A 262 -7.43 -14.94 -10.82
C GLU A 262 -6.80 -13.55 -11.02
N VAL A 263 -5.91 -13.10 -10.13
CA VAL A 263 -5.17 -11.83 -10.29
C VAL A 263 -4.45 -11.74 -11.65
N PHE A 264 -3.90 -12.84 -12.15
CA PHE A 264 -3.17 -12.87 -13.42
C PHE A 264 -4.07 -13.07 -14.66
N LYS A 265 -5.39 -13.17 -14.48
CA LYS A 265 -6.35 -13.17 -15.60
C LYS A 265 -6.80 -11.75 -15.91
N ARG A 266 -7.14 -11.45 -17.20
CA ARG A 266 -7.65 -10.14 -17.60
C ARG A 266 -8.81 -9.70 -16.71
N ARG A 267 -9.84 -10.56 -16.56
CA ARG A 267 -11.03 -10.30 -15.74
C ARG A 267 -10.73 -10.07 -14.26
N GLY A 268 -9.88 -10.92 -13.67
CA GLY A 268 -9.57 -10.86 -12.24
C GLY A 268 -8.70 -9.66 -11.89
N GLY A 269 -7.60 -9.44 -12.60
CA GLY A 269 -6.75 -8.27 -12.40
C GLY A 269 -7.53 -6.96 -12.52
N LEU A 270 -8.41 -6.87 -13.54
CA LEU A 270 -9.29 -5.73 -13.76
C LEU A 270 -10.30 -5.56 -12.61
N TYR A 271 -10.99 -6.62 -12.17
CA TYR A 271 -11.97 -6.57 -11.08
C TYR A 271 -11.37 -6.07 -9.77
N PHE A 272 -10.25 -6.68 -9.36
CA PHE A 272 -9.58 -6.27 -8.13
C PHE A 272 -9.00 -4.86 -8.22
N GLY A 273 -8.50 -4.47 -9.40
CA GLY A 273 -8.08 -3.09 -9.67
C GLY A 273 -9.23 -2.09 -9.58
N ALA A 274 -10.39 -2.39 -10.17
CA ALA A 274 -11.59 -1.57 -10.05
C ALA A 274 -12.06 -1.46 -8.59
N THR A 275 -12.05 -2.57 -7.87
CA THR A 275 -12.38 -2.59 -6.44
C THR A 275 -11.44 -1.70 -5.63
N MET A 276 -10.13 -1.81 -5.85
CA MET A 276 -9.12 -1.03 -5.13
C MET A 276 -9.24 0.47 -5.41
N LEU A 277 -9.50 0.84 -6.68
CA LEU A 277 -9.54 2.23 -7.13
C LEU A 277 -10.86 2.93 -6.84
N LEU A 278 -11.99 2.25 -7.05
CA LEU A 278 -13.31 2.89 -7.17
C LEU A 278 -14.34 2.44 -6.13
N ASP A 279 -14.18 1.24 -5.56
CA ASP A 279 -15.18 0.65 -4.68
C ASP A 279 -14.91 1.01 -3.19
N TYR A 280 -14.80 2.29 -2.92
CA TYR A 280 -14.78 2.87 -1.58
C TYR A 280 -15.19 4.34 -1.63
N PRO A 281 -15.90 4.88 -0.61
CA PRO A 281 -16.27 6.28 -0.56
C PRO A 281 -15.03 7.16 -0.29
N VAL A 282 -14.97 8.35 -0.88
CA VAL A 282 -14.00 9.40 -0.55
C VAL A 282 -14.64 10.78 -0.73
N SER A 283 -14.12 11.75 -0.02
CA SER A 283 -14.52 13.16 -0.11
C SER A 283 -13.77 13.94 -1.19
N TYR A 284 -12.76 13.35 -1.86
CA TYR A 284 -11.96 14.05 -2.87
C TYR A 284 -12.78 14.34 -4.14
N ASN A 285 -12.57 15.52 -4.68
CA ASN A 285 -13.18 15.94 -5.94
C ASN A 285 -12.31 15.69 -7.19
N ARG A 286 -11.04 15.25 -7.00
CA ARG A 286 -10.09 14.97 -8.09
C ARG A 286 -9.67 13.50 -8.08
N MET A 287 -9.64 12.91 -9.28
CA MET A 287 -9.21 11.51 -9.48
C MET A 287 -7.71 11.30 -9.15
N LEU A 288 -6.91 12.36 -9.25
CA LEU A 288 -5.49 12.36 -8.90
C LEU A 288 -5.20 11.73 -7.54
N TYR A 289 -6.01 12.05 -6.52
CA TYR A 289 -5.83 11.53 -5.16
C TYR A 289 -6.22 10.05 -5.05
N ARG A 290 -7.21 9.58 -5.83
CA ARG A 290 -7.50 8.15 -5.92
C ARG A 290 -6.38 7.37 -6.60
N PHE A 291 -5.71 7.94 -7.59
CA PHE A 291 -4.51 7.33 -8.17
C PHE A 291 -3.36 7.26 -7.19
N ALA A 292 -3.15 8.29 -6.38
CA ALA A 292 -2.16 8.25 -5.31
C ALA A 292 -2.50 7.18 -4.26
N ASP A 293 -3.76 7.12 -3.83
CA ASP A 293 -4.26 6.09 -2.91
C ASP A 293 -4.16 4.68 -3.50
N TYR A 294 -4.33 4.51 -4.80
CA TYR A 294 -4.15 3.23 -5.47
C TYR A 294 -2.73 2.69 -5.29
N ASN A 295 -1.75 3.56 -5.40
CA ASN A 295 -0.34 3.23 -5.27
C ASN A 295 0.12 3.10 -3.80
N ALA A 296 -0.33 4.01 -2.92
CA ALA A 296 0.14 4.14 -1.54
C ALA A 296 -0.77 3.45 -0.49
N GLY A 297 -1.96 3.00 -0.92
CA GLY A 297 -3.00 2.47 -0.04
C GLY A 297 -4.19 3.44 0.10
N ARG A 298 -5.40 2.88 0.26
CA ARG A 298 -6.63 3.67 0.39
C ARG A 298 -6.51 4.72 1.49
N TYR A 299 -6.99 5.94 1.20
CA TYR A 299 -6.97 7.11 2.08
C TYR A 299 -5.59 7.69 2.41
N SER A 300 -4.52 7.24 1.76
CA SER A 300 -3.18 7.80 1.99
C SER A 300 -3.12 9.30 1.68
N SER A 301 -3.85 9.77 0.66
CA SER A 301 -3.92 11.21 0.32
C SER A 301 -4.58 12.04 1.42
N ARG A 302 -5.67 11.55 2.04
CA ARG A 302 -6.30 12.18 3.20
C ARG A 302 -5.36 12.17 4.41
N ASN A 303 -4.73 11.05 4.67
CA ASN A 303 -3.84 10.88 5.82
C ASN A 303 -2.58 11.74 5.70
N ALA A 304 -2.02 11.89 4.49
CA ALA A 304 -0.91 12.82 4.23
C ALA A 304 -1.31 14.28 4.53
N ALA A 305 -2.53 14.68 4.19
CA ALA A 305 -3.05 16.00 4.55
C ALA A 305 -3.18 16.16 6.08
N VAL A 306 -3.61 15.13 6.79
CA VAL A 306 -3.66 15.11 8.27
C VAL A 306 -2.25 15.26 8.87
N GLN A 307 -1.24 14.54 8.32
CA GLN A 307 0.15 14.64 8.77
C GLN A 307 0.72 16.05 8.56
N SER A 308 0.45 16.64 7.39
CA SER A 308 0.84 18.03 7.11
C SER A 308 0.14 19.04 8.03
N LEU A 309 -1.14 18.83 8.35
CA LEU A 309 -1.85 19.66 9.32
C LEU A 309 -1.27 19.53 10.73
N LEU A 310 -0.94 18.32 11.15
CA LEU A 310 -0.29 18.08 12.44
C LEU A 310 1.07 18.78 12.52
N THR A 311 1.85 18.79 11.42
CA THR A 311 3.10 19.56 11.32
C THR A 311 2.84 21.05 11.56
N GLN A 312 1.80 21.64 10.92
CA GLN A 312 1.45 23.05 11.07
C GLN A 312 0.98 23.41 12.51
N LEU A 313 0.22 22.51 13.14
CA LEU A 313 -0.34 22.73 14.47
C LEU A 313 0.67 22.55 15.60
N THR A 314 1.65 21.67 15.44
CA THR A 314 2.61 21.31 16.48
C THR A 314 4.01 21.89 16.26
N GLY A 315 4.35 22.31 15.04
CA GLY A 315 5.71 22.68 14.64
C GLY A 315 6.67 21.47 14.54
N GLN A 316 6.20 20.25 14.81
CA GLN A 316 7.00 19.03 14.67
C GLN A 316 7.00 18.57 13.21
N LYS A 317 8.16 18.24 12.66
CA LYS A 317 8.24 17.65 11.32
C LYS A 317 7.62 16.25 11.34
N ILE A 318 6.58 16.06 10.55
CA ILE A 318 5.90 14.79 10.34
C ILE A 318 5.95 14.49 8.84
N ASP A 319 6.45 13.30 8.48
CA ASP A 319 6.56 12.91 7.08
C ASP A 319 5.16 12.56 6.53
N PRO A 320 4.71 13.18 5.43
CA PRO A 320 3.37 12.95 4.89
C PRO A 320 3.34 11.69 4.01
N ASP A 321 3.66 10.54 4.60
CA ASP A 321 3.72 9.23 3.95
C ASP A 321 2.34 8.56 3.78
N GLY A 322 1.29 9.11 4.41
CA GLY A 322 -0.08 8.60 4.29
C GLY A 322 -0.44 7.49 5.27
N ASP A 323 0.44 7.13 6.20
CA ASP A 323 0.19 6.17 7.27
C ASP A 323 0.19 6.86 8.64
N LEU A 324 -0.95 6.89 9.31
CA LEU A 324 -1.07 7.50 10.65
C LEU A 324 -0.63 6.54 11.77
N LEU A 325 -0.67 5.23 11.51
CA LEU A 325 -0.15 4.17 12.36
C LEU A 325 1.12 3.57 11.75
N ARG A 326 1.84 2.76 12.52
CA ARG A 326 2.89 1.89 11.99
C ARG A 326 2.31 0.54 11.61
N TYR A 327 2.90 -0.09 10.58
CA TYR A 327 2.46 -1.38 10.07
C TYR A 327 3.60 -2.39 10.12
N LYS A 328 3.27 -3.66 10.47
CA LYS A 328 4.15 -4.82 10.35
C LYS A 328 3.43 -5.93 9.61
N ALA A 329 4.03 -6.43 8.55
CA ALA A 329 3.45 -7.46 7.68
C ALA A 329 2.04 -7.13 7.15
N GLY A 330 1.72 -5.84 6.99
CA GLY A 330 0.41 -5.36 6.52
C GLY A 330 -0.60 -5.07 7.64
N GLU A 331 -0.28 -5.41 8.89
CA GLU A 331 -1.17 -5.18 10.04
C GLU A 331 -0.76 -3.94 10.84
N PRO A 332 -1.72 -3.14 11.33
CA PRO A 332 -1.42 -1.98 12.16
C PRO A 332 -0.87 -2.41 13.52
N VAL A 333 0.22 -1.79 13.93
CA VAL A 333 0.82 -2.00 15.26
C VAL A 333 0.17 -1.03 16.26
N SER A 334 -0.03 -1.49 17.49
CA SER A 334 -0.56 -0.61 18.54
C SER A 334 0.35 0.62 18.72
N PRO A 335 -0.20 1.84 18.65
CA PRO A 335 0.59 3.05 18.80
C PRO A 335 1.13 3.24 20.23
N ARG A 336 0.68 2.44 21.19
CA ARG A 336 1.24 2.43 22.56
C ARG A 336 2.56 1.69 22.64
N THR A 337 2.76 0.67 21.79
CA THR A 337 4.00 -0.11 21.73
C THR A 337 4.99 0.48 20.72
N GLU A 338 4.50 0.90 19.56
CA GLU A 338 5.30 1.54 18.51
C GLU A 338 4.64 2.84 18.03
N PRO A 339 4.86 3.96 18.74
CA PRO A 339 4.22 5.21 18.42
C PRO A 339 4.69 5.78 17.08
N SER A 340 3.74 6.11 16.19
CA SER A 340 3.99 6.88 14.96
C SER A 340 4.25 8.36 15.27
N GLN A 341 4.74 9.13 14.28
CA GLN A 341 4.88 10.59 14.39
C GLN A 341 3.50 11.24 14.59
N ALA A 342 2.48 10.81 13.81
CA ALA A 342 1.12 11.31 13.91
C ALA A 342 0.49 11.04 15.29
N TRP A 343 0.69 9.85 15.86
CA TRP A 343 0.23 9.52 17.21
C TRP A 343 0.82 10.48 18.26
N ARG A 344 2.15 10.71 18.24
CA ARG A 344 2.82 11.62 19.20
C ARG A 344 2.29 13.05 19.08
N ALA A 345 2.10 13.54 17.87
CA ALA A 345 1.57 14.87 17.61
C ALA A 345 0.12 15.02 18.11
N LEU A 346 -0.73 14.02 17.88
CA LEU A 346 -2.11 14.01 18.38
C LEU A 346 -2.16 13.97 19.92
N LEU A 347 -1.28 13.21 20.56
CA LEU A 347 -1.18 13.20 22.02
C LEU A 347 -0.75 14.58 22.58
N ALA A 348 0.17 15.27 21.91
CA ALA A 348 0.56 16.62 22.32
C ALA A 348 -0.61 17.62 22.24
N LEU A 349 -1.53 17.41 21.30
CA LEU A 349 -2.71 18.26 21.10
C LEU A 349 -3.96 17.76 21.85
N GLN A 350 -3.91 16.65 22.60
CA GLN A 350 -5.10 15.99 23.15
C GLN A 350 -5.98 16.91 24.01
N ALA A 351 -5.38 17.79 24.81
CA ALA A 351 -6.11 18.74 25.66
C ALA A 351 -6.87 19.77 24.82
N GLU A 352 -6.24 20.33 23.78
CA GLU A 352 -6.88 21.30 22.89
C GLU A 352 -7.96 20.67 22.01
N LEU A 353 -7.75 19.41 21.59
CA LEU A 353 -8.72 18.65 20.81
C LEU A 353 -9.91 18.18 21.67
N GLY A 354 -9.77 18.13 22.99
CA GLY A 354 -10.80 17.59 23.88
C GLY A 354 -11.03 16.09 23.65
N VAL A 355 -9.99 15.33 23.29
CA VAL A 355 -10.02 13.88 23.13
C VAL A 355 -8.93 13.22 23.96
N ASN A 356 -9.17 12.02 24.47
CA ASN A 356 -8.16 11.27 25.22
C ASN A 356 -7.40 10.29 24.36
N ALA A 357 -6.28 9.76 24.85
CA ALA A 357 -5.44 8.81 24.14
C ALA A 357 -6.19 7.55 23.65
N ALA A 358 -7.17 7.05 24.43
CA ALA A 358 -7.95 5.88 24.04
C ALA A 358 -8.89 6.21 22.85
N GLN A 359 -9.44 7.42 22.80
CA GLN A 359 -10.24 7.87 21.65
C GLN A 359 -9.36 8.03 20.41
N ILE A 360 -8.19 8.69 20.53
CA ILE A 360 -7.25 8.85 19.43
C ILE A 360 -6.86 7.47 18.85
N GLU A 361 -6.54 6.49 19.71
CA GLU A 361 -6.19 5.13 19.27
C GLU A 361 -7.32 4.44 18.51
N ARG A 362 -8.56 4.53 19.02
CA ARG A 362 -9.71 3.97 18.32
C ARG A 362 -9.92 4.60 16.95
N ASP A 363 -9.81 5.91 16.88
CA ASP A 363 -10.03 6.67 15.65
C ASP A 363 -8.93 6.38 14.61
N LEU A 364 -7.66 6.32 15.02
CA LEU A 364 -6.56 6.00 14.12
C LEU A 364 -6.66 4.58 13.52
N LYS A 365 -7.27 3.61 14.22
CA LYS A 365 -7.55 2.28 13.63
C LYS A 365 -8.51 2.34 12.44
N LEU A 366 -9.19 3.46 12.24
CA LEU A 366 -10.06 3.70 11.08
C LEU A 366 -9.34 4.42 9.93
N GLU A 367 -8.04 4.64 10.00
CA GLU A 367 -7.28 5.45 9.02
C GLU A 367 -7.34 4.91 7.57
N LYS A 368 -7.63 3.63 7.37
CA LYS A 368 -7.86 3.02 6.06
C LYS A 368 -9.36 2.86 5.72
N ARG A 369 -10.23 3.58 6.44
CA ARG A 369 -11.69 3.57 6.28
C ARG A 369 -12.25 4.98 6.17
N PHE A 370 -13.44 5.11 5.57
CA PHE A 370 -14.13 6.39 5.45
C PHE A 370 -14.53 6.98 6.80
N GLU A 371 -14.89 6.11 7.74
CA GLU A 371 -15.36 6.48 9.07
C GLU A 371 -14.35 7.31 9.88
N PHE A 372 -13.08 7.30 9.50
CA PHE A 372 -12.09 8.18 10.11
C PHE A 372 -12.45 9.66 9.92
N GLU A 373 -13.02 10.05 8.77
CA GLU A 373 -13.43 11.44 8.51
C GLU A 373 -14.56 11.92 9.44
N THR A 374 -15.38 10.99 9.92
CA THR A 374 -16.47 11.28 10.85
C THR A 374 -16.06 11.10 12.32
N SER A 375 -14.84 10.63 12.58
CA SER A 375 -14.34 10.39 13.93
C SER A 375 -14.15 11.70 14.73
N PRO A 376 -14.29 11.67 16.06
CA PRO A 376 -13.99 12.80 16.91
C PRO A 376 -12.60 13.39 16.69
N THR A 377 -11.56 12.56 16.62
CA THR A 377 -10.17 13.01 16.44
C THR A 377 -10.00 13.82 15.15
N TYR A 378 -10.47 13.30 14.00
CA TYR A 378 -10.39 13.98 12.72
C TYR A 378 -11.15 15.32 12.72
N ARG A 379 -12.40 15.29 13.16
CA ARG A 379 -13.27 16.47 13.17
C ARG A 379 -12.73 17.57 14.09
N ARG A 380 -12.26 17.22 15.29
CA ARG A 380 -11.64 18.14 16.24
C ARG A 380 -10.34 18.74 15.74
N LEU A 381 -9.53 17.94 15.03
CA LEU A 381 -8.28 18.42 14.43
C LEU A 381 -8.54 19.56 13.44
N TYR A 382 -9.53 19.40 12.56
CA TYR A 382 -9.87 20.45 11.60
C TYR A 382 -10.62 21.63 12.25
N GLN A 383 -11.43 21.42 13.29
CA GLN A 383 -11.98 22.53 14.08
C GLN A 383 -10.87 23.36 14.75
N LEU A 384 -9.83 22.70 15.26
CA LEU A 384 -8.68 23.40 15.85
C LEU A 384 -7.94 24.21 14.78
N ALA A 385 -7.77 23.67 13.58
CA ALA A 385 -7.19 24.39 12.45
C ALA A 385 -8.00 25.65 12.11
N ASP A 386 -9.32 25.53 11.98
CA ASP A 386 -10.22 26.65 11.71
C ASP A 386 -10.12 27.71 12.82
N LYS A 387 -10.12 27.31 14.09
CA LYS A 387 -9.95 28.21 15.24
C LYS A 387 -8.62 28.96 15.21
N ARG A 388 -7.56 28.35 14.68
CA ARG A 388 -6.24 28.97 14.49
C ARG A 388 -6.10 29.76 13.17
N GLY A 389 -7.21 29.90 12.39
CA GLY A 389 -7.22 30.61 11.11
C GLY A 389 -6.53 29.87 9.98
N LEU A 390 -6.24 28.56 10.15
CA LEU A 390 -5.65 27.73 9.12
C LEU A 390 -6.75 27.24 8.17
N LYS A 391 -6.40 27.07 6.88
CA LYS A 391 -7.28 26.48 5.85
C LYS A 391 -6.57 25.30 5.19
N PRO A 392 -6.27 24.24 5.94
CA PRO A 392 -5.54 23.10 5.38
C PRO A 392 -6.38 22.35 4.34
N PRO A 393 -5.75 21.80 3.31
CA PRO A 393 -6.43 20.89 2.37
C PRO A 393 -6.90 19.64 3.12
N ARG A 394 -7.92 18.97 2.55
CA ARG A 394 -8.42 17.68 3.06
C ARG A 394 -7.71 16.49 2.43
N GLU A 395 -6.99 16.71 1.36
CA GLU A 395 -6.19 15.74 0.62
C GLU A 395 -4.89 16.36 0.13
N GLN A 396 -3.85 15.54 0.07
CA GLN A 396 -2.50 15.87 -0.40
C GLN A 396 -1.86 14.61 -0.98
N LEU A 397 -1.02 14.75 -2.00
CA LEU A 397 -0.25 13.61 -2.50
C LEU A 397 0.73 13.13 -1.41
N PRO A 398 0.76 11.82 -1.09
CA PRO A 398 1.75 11.26 -0.18
C PRO A 398 3.17 11.42 -0.73
N ASP A 399 4.13 11.70 0.16
CA ASP A 399 5.55 11.79 -0.17
C ASP A 399 6.22 10.42 0.09
N ILE A 400 6.14 9.53 -0.90
CA ILE A 400 6.66 8.16 -0.82
C ILE A 400 7.58 7.92 -2.01
N ASP A 401 8.82 7.52 -1.73
CA ASP A 401 9.75 7.01 -2.74
C ASP A 401 9.41 5.56 -3.09
N LEU A 402 9.22 5.27 -4.38
CA LEU A 402 8.95 3.93 -4.88
C LEU A 402 10.27 3.18 -5.05
N ASN A 403 10.55 2.25 -4.15
CA ASN A 403 11.75 1.43 -4.17
C ASN A 403 11.42 -0.01 -4.55
N SER A 404 11.97 -0.50 -5.66
CA SER A 404 11.83 -1.87 -6.10
C SER A 404 13.08 -2.29 -6.89
N PRO A 405 13.52 -3.56 -6.83
CA PRO A 405 14.59 -4.07 -7.71
C PRO A 405 14.31 -3.90 -9.21
N LYS A 406 13.05 -3.68 -9.57
CA LYS A 406 12.59 -3.46 -10.96
C LYS A 406 12.68 -1.98 -11.38
N ILE A 407 12.89 -1.05 -10.43
CA ILE A 407 12.94 0.39 -10.67
C ILE A 407 14.40 0.85 -10.69
N SER A 408 14.84 1.35 -11.85
CA SER A 408 16.22 1.83 -12.06
C SER A 408 16.42 3.33 -11.79
N ARG A 409 15.35 4.06 -11.49
CA ARG A 409 15.36 5.51 -11.22
C ARG A 409 14.48 5.84 -10.02
N LYS A 410 14.72 6.99 -9.39
CA LYS A 410 13.86 7.46 -8.30
C LYS A 410 12.47 7.81 -8.85
N LEU A 411 11.45 7.11 -8.39
CA LEU A 411 10.05 7.36 -8.69
C LEU A 411 9.29 7.58 -7.37
N THR A 412 8.19 8.33 -7.42
CA THR A 412 7.37 8.65 -6.25
C THR A 412 5.91 8.30 -6.50
N THR A 413 5.11 8.21 -5.43
CA THR A 413 3.65 8.09 -5.53
C THR A 413 3.05 9.27 -6.33
N ALA A 414 3.56 10.48 -6.16
CA ALA A 414 3.14 11.63 -6.95
C ALA A 414 3.38 11.42 -8.45
N TRP A 415 4.56 10.93 -8.83
CA TRP A 415 4.86 10.59 -10.23
C TRP A 415 3.85 9.57 -10.80
N PHE A 416 3.53 8.52 -10.02
CA PHE A 416 2.55 7.52 -10.45
C PHE A 416 1.17 8.14 -10.66
N ALA A 417 0.69 8.92 -9.68
CA ALA A 417 -0.63 9.56 -9.74
C ALA A 417 -0.75 10.52 -10.93
N GLU A 418 0.27 11.34 -11.19
CA GLU A 418 0.32 12.26 -12.32
C GLU A 418 0.33 11.54 -13.67
N ARG A 419 1.03 10.41 -13.76
CA ARG A 419 1.04 9.56 -14.97
C ARG A 419 -0.34 8.95 -15.23
N CYS A 420 -1.02 8.47 -14.21
CA CYS A 420 -2.41 8.00 -14.32
C CYS A 420 -3.36 9.15 -14.70
N GLU A 421 -3.22 10.31 -14.06
CA GLU A 421 -4.05 11.51 -14.37
C GLU A 421 -3.91 11.94 -15.83
N MET A 422 -2.70 11.88 -16.39
CA MET A 422 -2.46 12.20 -17.80
C MET A 422 -3.19 11.22 -18.73
N ARG A 423 -3.12 9.90 -18.47
CA ARG A 423 -3.84 8.88 -19.24
C ARG A 423 -5.35 9.00 -19.09
N TYR A 424 -5.80 9.31 -17.89
CA TYR A 424 -7.20 9.58 -17.58
C TYR A 424 -7.77 10.71 -18.43
N ARG A 425 -7.06 11.84 -18.54
CA ARG A 425 -7.48 12.98 -19.39
C ARG A 425 -7.51 12.61 -20.86
N VAL A 426 -6.53 11.85 -21.35
CA VAL A 426 -6.53 11.35 -22.74
C VAL A 426 -7.73 10.43 -22.99
N CYS A 427 -8.11 9.58 -22.03
CA CYS A 427 -9.30 8.74 -22.13
C CYS A 427 -10.58 9.58 -22.17
N LEU A 428 -10.73 10.57 -21.29
CA LEU A 428 -11.91 11.47 -21.28
C LEU A 428 -12.09 12.21 -22.61
N ALA A 429 -10.98 12.65 -23.21
CA ALA A 429 -11.03 13.35 -24.50
C ALA A 429 -11.60 12.50 -25.64
N ARG A 430 -11.51 11.16 -25.56
CA ARG A 430 -12.11 10.27 -26.57
C ARG A 430 -13.65 10.31 -26.55
N ASP A 431 -14.28 10.50 -25.39
CA ASP A 431 -15.75 10.59 -25.29
C ASP A 431 -16.30 11.85 -25.96
N THR A 432 -15.53 12.94 -25.95
CA THR A 432 -15.94 14.22 -26.57
C THR A 432 -15.79 14.24 -28.09
N VAL A 433 -14.95 13.36 -28.65
CA VAL A 433 -14.68 13.26 -30.09
C VAL A 433 -15.64 12.30 -30.81
N SER A 434 -16.29 11.38 -30.08
CA SER A 434 -17.26 10.45 -30.68
C SER A 434 -18.55 11.18 -31.00
N PRO A 435 -19.05 11.18 -32.29
CA PRO A 435 -20.35 11.74 -32.63
C PRO A 435 -21.43 10.98 -31.84
N PRO A 436 -22.54 11.64 -31.48
CA PRO A 436 -23.68 10.97 -30.86
C PRO A 436 -24.09 9.81 -31.75
N VAL A 437 -24.22 8.60 -31.17
CA VAL A 437 -24.79 7.45 -31.89
C VAL A 437 -26.17 7.86 -32.39
N PRO A 438 -26.44 7.80 -33.70
CA PRO A 438 -27.79 8.11 -34.20
C PRO A 438 -28.77 7.18 -33.49
N ALA A 439 -29.81 7.78 -32.90
CA ALA A 439 -30.91 7.03 -32.33
C ALA A 439 -31.42 6.04 -33.40
N ALA A 440 -31.50 4.75 -33.03
CA ALA A 440 -32.05 3.75 -33.92
C ALA A 440 -33.38 4.27 -34.44
N SER A 441 -33.47 4.48 -35.75
CA SER A 441 -34.69 4.86 -36.41
C SER A 441 -35.70 3.74 -36.16
N ASP A 442 -36.70 4.05 -35.38
CA ASP A 442 -37.88 3.21 -35.16
C ASP A 442 -38.47 2.86 -36.55
N PRO A 443 -38.59 1.59 -36.92
CA PRO A 443 -39.30 1.23 -38.13
C PRO A 443 -40.80 1.47 -37.86
N ARG A 444 -41.33 2.60 -38.36
CA ARG A 444 -42.76 2.83 -38.38
C ARG A 444 -43.41 1.93 -39.43
N PRO A 445 -44.67 1.57 -39.21
CA PRO A 445 -45.40 0.46 -39.81
C PRO A 445 -45.69 0.56 -41.30
#